data_f3490c07fcf348454a34c584bcc2db4a
#
_entry.id   f3490c07fcf348454a34c584bcc2db4a
#
_cell.length_a   1.000
_cell.length_b   1.000
_cell.length_c   1.000
_cell.angle_alpha   90.00
_cell.angle_beta   90.00
_cell.angle_gamma   90.00
#
_symmetry.space_group_name_H-M   'P 1'
#
loop_
_entity.id
_entity.type
_entity.pdbx_description
1 polymer ?
#
loop_
_entity_poly.entity_id
_entity_poly.type
_entity_poly.pdbx_seq_one_letter_code
_entity_poly.pdbx_strand_id
1 'polypeptide(L)'
;HDMKNTLAVIMQLAAGKCEKENTDLQTYLSELNQTMDRLEIQFKTGNTVVDTLLTMKYHEAVKMIPDLQMDTERLLFPDTLLIQSYDIGIILGNALDNAIEACRKLKGKEPDAETFIRLSSFRKGKMIFMEITNSFDGNVIRKWQSEFPVTDKADKEAHGIGLTNIKNAAGKYHGGVDWSVDNKVFTLSVMLQNERRSNE
;
A
#
# COMPACT_ATOMS: atom_id res chain seq x y z
N HIS A 1 6.55 10.46 22.92
CA HIS A 1 7.18 9.50 23.84
C HIS A 1 6.53 9.51 25.23
N ASP A 2 6.21 10.68 25.78
CA ASP A 2 5.65 10.80 27.14
C ASP A 2 4.20 10.29 27.24
N MET A 3 3.41 10.45 26.20
CA MET A 3 1.99 10.04 26.19
C MET A 3 1.81 8.53 26.16
N LYS A 4 2.67 7.79 25.42
CA LYS A 4 2.69 6.31 25.45
C LYS A 4 3.07 5.76 26.83
N ASN A 5 4.08 6.35 27.46
CA ASN A 5 4.49 5.98 28.81
C ASN A 5 3.39 6.25 29.83
N THR A 6 2.68 7.38 29.71
CA THR A 6 1.55 7.72 30.59
C THR A 6 0.39 6.74 30.37
N LEU A 7 0.07 6.38 29.14
CA LEU A 7 -0.98 5.40 28.83
C LEU A 7 -0.62 4.00 29.35
N ALA A 8 0.63 3.56 29.19
CA ALA A 8 1.10 2.28 29.70
C ALA A 8 0.98 2.21 31.25
N VAL A 9 1.29 3.30 31.94
CA VAL A 9 1.11 3.40 33.40
C VAL A 9 -0.36 3.35 33.79
N ILE A 10 -1.25 4.04 33.06
CA ILE A 10 -2.70 4.00 33.29
C ILE A 10 -3.25 2.60 33.06
N MET A 11 -2.80 1.90 32.01
CA MET A 11 -3.18 0.50 31.72
C MET A 11 -2.75 -0.43 32.85
N GLN A 12 -1.54 -0.25 33.37
CA GLN A 12 -1.00 -1.07 34.48
C GLN A 12 -1.74 -0.83 35.79
N LEU A 13 -2.15 0.43 36.06
CA LEU A 13 -2.97 0.79 37.20
C LEU A 13 -4.41 0.29 37.09
N ALA A 14 -4.99 0.29 35.90
CA ALA A 14 -6.34 -0.24 35.63
C ALA A 14 -6.37 -1.77 35.72
N ALA A 15 -5.34 -2.47 35.29
CA ALA A 15 -5.22 -3.94 35.38
C ALA A 15 -5.16 -4.46 36.83
N GLY A 16 -4.81 -3.61 37.80
CA GLY A 16 -4.70 -3.97 39.21
C GLY A 16 -5.97 -3.83 40.05
N LYS A 17 -7.09 -3.32 39.49
CA LYS A 17 -8.30 -3.07 40.26
C LYS A 17 -9.56 -3.59 39.53
N CYS A 18 -10.08 -4.72 40.04
CA CYS A 18 -11.43 -5.27 39.80
C CYS A 18 -11.73 -5.96 38.46
N GLU A 19 -12.13 -7.25 38.57
CA GLU A 19 -12.31 -8.18 37.45
C GLU A 19 -13.60 -7.99 36.60
N LYS A 20 -14.52 -7.12 36.95
CA LYS A 20 -15.83 -7.03 36.27
C LYS A 20 -16.14 -5.72 35.53
N GLU A 21 -15.43 -4.63 35.79
CA GLU A 21 -15.57 -3.37 35.04
C GLU A 21 -14.48 -3.16 33.98
N ASN A 22 -13.65 -4.16 33.76
CA ASN A 22 -12.38 -4.02 33.05
C ASN A 22 -12.48 -4.22 31.52
N THR A 23 -13.58 -4.83 31.02
CA THR A 23 -13.71 -5.16 29.60
C THR A 23 -13.87 -3.89 28.74
N ASP A 24 -14.73 -2.97 29.19
CA ASP A 24 -15.00 -1.73 28.46
C ASP A 24 -13.78 -0.79 28.49
N LEU A 25 -13.09 -0.73 29.64
CA LEU A 25 -11.87 0.05 29.78
C LEU A 25 -10.71 -0.53 28.96
N GLN A 26 -10.55 -1.86 28.95
CA GLN A 26 -9.56 -2.54 28.13
C GLN A 26 -9.84 -2.38 26.62
N THR A 27 -11.10 -2.45 26.22
CA THR A 27 -11.55 -2.19 24.85
C THR A 27 -11.22 -0.75 24.47
N TYR A 28 -11.61 0.22 25.30
CA TYR A 28 -11.33 1.64 25.06
C TYR A 28 -9.81 1.93 25.00
N LEU A 29 -9.01 1.36 25.90
CA LEU A 29 -7.56 1.51 25.91
C LEU A 29 -6.90 0.84 24.70
N SER A 30 -7.44 -0.29 24.22
CA SER A 30 -6.97 -0.94 23.00
C SER A 30 -7.29 -0.10 21.76
N GLU A 31 -8.47 0.53 21.71
CA GLU A 31 -8.86 1.46 20.65
C GLU A 31 -8.01 2.75 20.67
N LEU A 32 -7.70 3.27 21.86
CA LEU A 32 -6.78 4.40 22.02
C LEU A 32 -5.36 4.04 21.56
N ASN A 33 -4.84 2.88 21.95
CA ASN A 33 -3.54 2.42 21.44
C ASN A 33 -3.52 2.25 19.94
N GLN A 34 -4.55 1.64 19.35
CA GLN A 34 -4.68 1.52 17.89
C GLN A 34 -4.74 2.91 17.23
N THR A 35 -5.41 3.87 17.87
CA THR A 35 -5.48 5.25 17.36
C THR A 35 -4.13 5.95 17.47
N MET A 36 -3.40 5.73 18.56
CA MET A 36 -2.04 6.27 18.73
C MET A 36 -1.04 5.64 17.76
N ASP A 37 -1.12 4.33 17.53
CA ASP A 37 -0.29 3.64 16.52
C ASP A 37 -0.59 4.18 15.10
N ARG A 38 -1.84 4.52 14.82
CA ARG A 38 -2.23 5.22 13.57
C ARG A 38 -1.63 6.62 13.45
N LEU A 39 -1.44 7.32 14.56
CA LEU A 39 -0.85 8.66 14.58
C LEU A 39 0.68 8.67 14.48
N GLU A 40 1.35 7.56 14.81
CA GLU A 40 2.82 7.47 14.74
C GLU A 40 3.35 7.21 13.33
N ILE A 41 2.58 6.55 12.47
CA ILE A 41 3.01 6.29 11.09
C ILE A 41 2.48 7.41 10.21
N GLN A 42 3.33 8.41 9.99
CA GLN A 42 3.07 9.49 9.05
C GLN A 42 3.93 9.29 7.80
N PHE A 43 3.29 8.94 6.71
CA PHE A 43 3.91 9.02 5.40
C PHE A 43 4.02 10.49 4.98
N LYS A 44 5.12 10.88 4.33
CA LYS A 44 5.40 12.24 3.89
C LYS A 44 5.89 12.21 2.44
N THR A 45 4.96 11.95 1.53
CA THR A 45 5.26 11.88 0.09
C THR A 45 5.20 13.23 -0.61
N GLY A 46 4.75 14.29 0.09
CA GLY A 46 4.43 15.58 -0.51
C GLY A 46 3.02 15.63 -1.11
N ASN A 47 2.21 14.58 -0.96
CA ASN A 47 0.83 14.54 -1.43
C ASN A 47 -0.08 13.95 -0.35
N THR A 48 -0.91 14.78 0.26
CA THR A 48 -1.77 14.41 1.40
C THR A 48 -2.73 13.26 1.09
N VAL A 49 -3.25 13.16 -0.15
CA VAL A 49 -4.14 12.07 -0.56
C VAL A 49 -3.38 10.75 -0.57
N VAL A 50 -2.14 10.76 -1.07
CA VAL A 50 -1.26 9.58 -1.08
C VAL A 50 -0.88 9.20 0.35
N ASP A 51 -0.52 10.17 1.19
CA ASP A 51 -0.15 9.94 2.59
C ASP A 51 -1.28 9.26 3.37
N THR A 52 -2.52 9.73 3.17
CA THR A 52 -3.72 9.12 3.76
C THR A 52 -3.95 7.69 3.24
N LEU A 53 -3.84 7.49 1.93
CA LEU A 53 -3.99 6.17 1.30
C LEU A 53 -2.95 5.18 1.85
N LEU A 54 -1.68 5.58 1.91
CA LEU A 54 -0.60 4.74 2.43
C LEU A 54 -0.85 4.35 3.88
N THR A 55 -1.29 5.29 4.71
CA THR A 55 -1.62 5.04 6.12
C THR A 55 -2.73 3.99 6.24
N MET A 56 -3.82 4.13 5.48
CA MET A 56 -4.92 3.16 5.48
C MET A 56 -4.46 1.77 5.01
N LYS A 57 -3.72 1.71 3.89
CA LYS A 57 -3.25 0.45 3.31
C LYS A 57 -2.21 -0.24 4.18
N TYR A 58 -1.34 0.52 4.82
CA TYR A 58 -0.37 -0.03 5.77
C TYR A 58 -1.08 -0.71 6.96
N HIS A 59 -2.04 -0.03 7.58
CA HIS A 59 -2.80 -0.60 8.70
C HIS A 59 -3.63 -1.83 8.31
N GLU A 60 -4.17 -1.86 7.10
CA GLU A 60 -4.84 -3.03 6.56
C GLU A 60 -3.85 -4.20 6.37
N ALA A 61 -2.70 -3.92 5.79
CA ALA A 61 -1.67 -4.90 5.49
C ALA A 61 -1.08 -5.56 6.75
N VAL A 62 -0.70 -4.77 7.77
CA VAL A 62 -0.08 -5.30 9.00
C VAL A 62 -1.04 -6.11 9.87
N LYS A 63 -2.35 -5.92 9.73
CA LYS A 63 -3.35 -6.81 10.36
C LYS A 63 -3.32 -8.21 9.78
N MET A 64 -3.00 -8.34 8.50
CA MET A 64 -2.94 -9.62 7.79
C MET A 64 -1.54 -10.22 7.77
N ILE A 65 -0.52 -9.38 7.79
CA ILE A 65 0.90 -9.72 7.67
C ILE A 65 1.65 -8.85 8.69
N PRO A 66 1.72 -9.25 9.98
CA PRO A 66 2.27 -8.41 11.05
C PRO A 66 3.74 -8.02 10.87
N ASP A 67 4.52 -8.83 10.16
CA ASP A 67 5.94 -8.62 9.87
C ASP A 67 6.22 -8.05 8.47
N LEU A 68 5.20 -7.51 7.79
CA LEU A 68 5.36 -6.86 6.49
C LEU A 68 6.26 -5.62 6.62
N GLN A 69 7.30 -5.59 5.81
CA GLN A 69 8.16 -4.42 5.66
C GLN A 69 7.62 -3.53 4.54
N MET A 70 7.23 -2.28 4.85
CA MET A 70 6.80 -1.30 3.86
C MET A 70 7.79 -0.12 3.84
N ASP A 71 8.44 0.08 2.68
CA ASP A 71 9.39 1.16 2.45
C ASP A 71 8.81 2.15 1.42
N THR A 72 8.69 3.40 1.83
CA THR A 72 8.18 4.50 1.01
C THR A 72 9.11 5.70 1.00
N GLU A 73 10.33 5.59 1.54
CA GLU A 73 11.27 6.72 1.69
C GLU A 73 11.59 7.41 0.38
N ARG A 74 11.52 6.68 -0.73
CA ARG A 74 11.77 7.20 -2.08
C ARG A 74 10.51 7.56 -2.84
N LEU A 75 9.33 7.48 -2.23
CA LEU A 75 8.08 7.91 -2.86
C LEU A 75 7.83 9.38 -2.55
N LEU A 76 8.25 10.25 -3.45
CA LEU A 76 8.15 11.71 -3.29
C LEU A 76 7.50 12.35 -4.51
N PHE A 77 6.55 13.24 -4.28
CA PHE A 77 5.89 14.00 -5.31
C PHE A 77 6.30 15.49 -5.22
N PRO A 78 6.64 16.12 -6.35
CA PRO A 78 7.01 17.54 -6.35
C PRO A 78 5.79 18.44 -6.15
N ASP A 79 5.99 19.62 -5.56
CA ASP A 79 4.94 20.64 -5.43
C ASP A 79 4.39 21.11 -6.80
N THR A 80 5.17 20.91 -7.87
CA THR A 80 4.79 21.22 -9.25
C THR A 80 4.06 20.08 -9.95
N LEU A 81 3.47 19.15 -9.18
CA LEU A 81 2.71 18.02 -9.73
C LEU A 81 1.42 18.52 -10.37
N LEU A 82 1.23 18.23 -11.65
CA LEU A 82 0.03 18.58 -12.41
C LEU A 82 -0.96 17.42 -12.56
N ILE A 83 -0.52 16.21 -12.20
CA ILE A 83 -1.33 15.01 -12.18
C ILE A 83 -2.30 15.11 -10.99
N GLN A 84 -3.56 14.76 -11.22
CA GLN A 84 -4.57 14.79 -10.16
C GLN A 84 -4.24 13.77 -9.06
N SER A 85 -4.27 14.22 -7.80
CA SER A 85 -4.01 13.33 -6.65
C SER A 85 -4.94 12.12 -6.60
N TYR A 86 -6.18 12.27 -7.08
CA TYR A 86 -7.14 11.18 -7.20
C TYR A 86 -6.68 10.09 -8.18
N ASP A 87 -6.13 10.46 -9.34
CA ASP A 87 -5.64 9.48 -10.32
C ASP A 87 -4.38 8.75 -9.79
N ILE A 88 -3.50 9.46 -9.06
CA ILE A 88 -2.38 8.83 -8.34
C ILE A 88 -2.92 7.85 -7.28
N GLY A 89 -3.96 8.25 -6.55
CA GLY A 89 -4.63 7.39 -5.57
C GLY A 89 -5.19 6.12 -6.20
N ILE A 90 -5.79 6.19 -7.39
CA ILE A 90 -6.26 5.00 -8.13
C ILE A 90 -5.09 4.08 -8.48
N ILE A 91 -3.99 4.65 -9.00
CA ILE A 91 -2.82 3.87 -9.40
C ILE A 91 -2.22 3.17 -8.18
N LEU A 92 -1.87 3.93 -7.14
CA LEU A 92 -1.21 3.39 -5.95
C LEU A 92 -2.13 2.46 -5.15
N GLY A 93 -3.42 2.77 -5.03
CA GLY A 93 -4.38 1.93 -4.34
C GLY A 93 -4.49 0.54 -4.95
N ASN A 94 -4.71 0.46 -6.27
CA ASN A 94 -4.79 -0.82 -6.97
C ASN A 94 -3.45 -1.57 -6.96
N ALA A 95 -2.32 -0.86 -7.07
CA ALA A 95 -0.99 -1.48 -7.01
C ALA A 95 -0.69 -2.06 -5.61
N LEU A 96 -1.04 -1.33 -4.55
CA LEU A 96 -0.89 -1.78 -3.17
C LEU A 96 -1.79 -2.97 -2.84
N ASP A 97 -3.04 -2.98 -3.29
CA ASP A 97 -3.95 -4.12 -3.10
C ASP A 97 -3.36 -5.39 -3.72
N ASN A 98 -2.82 -5.28 -4.93
CA ASN A 98 -2.15 -6.40 -5.60
C ASN A 98 -0.90 -6.85 -4.84
N ALA A 99 -0.07 -5.92 -4.36
CA ALA A 99 1.16 -6.20 -3.63
C ALA A 99 0.88 -6.87 -2.27
N ILE A 100 -0.08 -6.34 -1.50
CA ILE A 100 -0.50 -6.90 -0.20
C ILE A 100 -1.03 -8.32 -0.38
N GLU A 101 -1.87 -8.53 -1.39
CA GLU A 101 -2.38 -9.86 -1.69
C GLU A 101 -1.28 -10.85 -2.06
N ALA A 102 -0.31 -10.43 -2.88
CA ALA A 102 0.83 -11.25 -3.27
C ALA A 102 1.68 -11.64 -2.05
N CYS A 103 1.99 -10.69 -1.16
CA CYS A 103 2.70 -10.95 0.09
C CYS A 103 1.91 -11.90 1.00
N ARG A 104 0.59 -11.73 1.13
CA ARG A 104 -0.28 -12.61 1.91
C ARG A 104 -0.27 -14.05 1.38
N LYS A 105 -0.31 -14.23 0.05
CA LYS A 105 -0.21 -15.56 -0.58
C LYS A 105 1.14 -16.21 -0.32
N LEU A 106 2.23 -15.44 -0.40
CA LEU A 106 3.57 -15.92 -0.07
C LEU A 106 3.62 -16.42 1.38
N LYS A 107 3.16 -15.60 2.35
CA LYS A 107 3.13 -15.99 3.77
C LYS A 107 2.26 -17.22 4.03
N GLY A 108 1.15 -17.37 3.32
CA GLY A 108 0.29 -18.56 3.43
C GLY A 108 0.95 -19.85 2.94
N LYS A 109 1.90 -19.78 2.01
CA LYS A 109 2.67 -20.92 1.49
C LYS A 109 3.98 -21.14 2.24
N GLU A 110 4.63 -20.07 2.62
CA GLU A 110 5.96 -20.02 3.25
C GLU A 110 5.89 -19.08 4.46
N PRO A 111 5.49 -19.57 5.64
CA PRO A 111 5.28 -18.72 6.83
C PRO A 111 6.51 -17.92 7.28
N ASP A 112 7.70 -18.47 7.05
CA ASP A 112 8.98 -17.84 7.42
C ASP A 112 9.54 -16.92 6.32
N ALA A 113 8.87 -16.80 5.16
CA ALA A 113 9.34 -15.93 4.09
C ALA A 113 9.28 -14.46 4.50
N GLU A 114 10.34 -13.71 4.17
CA GLU A 114 10.33 -12.26 4.31
C GLU A 114 9.37 -11.63 3.30
N THR A 115 8.50 -10.76 3.80
CA THR A 115 7.54 -10.03 2.96
C THR A 115 7.85 -8.55 2.99
N PHE A 116 7.87 -7.94 1.81
CA PHE A 116 8.10 -6.52 1.66
C PHE A 116 7.30 -5.90 0.54
N ILE A 117 7.03 -4.60 0.67
CA ILE A 117 6.50 -3.72 -0.37
C ILE A 117 7.36 -2.46 -0.37
N ARG A 118 7.92 -2.08 -1.53
CA ARG A 118 8.68 -0.84 -1.71
C ARG A 118 7.99 0.03 -2.74
N LEU A 119 7.87 1.30 -2.43
CA LEU A 119 7.34 2.30 -3.35
C LEU A 119 8.39 3.38 -3.58
N SER A 120 8.59 3.74 -4.82
CA SER A 120 9.48 4.83 -5.19
C SER A 120 8.90 5.65 -6.33
N SER A 121 9.36 6.89 -6.44
CA SER A 121 9.07 7.74 -7.58
C SER A 121 10.31 8.54 -7.96
N PHE A 122 10.43 8.84 -9.24
CA PHE A 122 11.43 9.77 -9.73
C PHE A 122 10.91 10.55 -10.92
N ARG A 123 11.54 11.70 -11.17
CA ARG A 123 11.20 12.58 -12.28
C ARG A 123 12.32 12.64 -13.29
N LYS A 124 11.98 12.54 -14.57
CA LYS A 124 12.91 12.79 -15.68
C LYS A 124 12.23 13.73 -16.68
N GLY A 125 12.65 14.97 -16.69
CA GLY A 125 12.02 16.00 -17.52
C GLY A 125 10.56 16.24 -17.12
N LYS A 126 9.65 16.04 -18.05
CA LYS A 126 8.18 16.10 -17.80
C LYS A 126 7.56 14.77 -17.37
N MET A 127 8.34 13.71 -17.28
CA MET A 127 7.84 12.39 -16.92
C MET A 127 8.01 12.14 -15.43
N ILE A 128 6.98 11.58 -14.82
CA ILE A 128 6.99 11.00 -13.46
C ILE A 128 6.95 9.49 -13.62
N PHE A 129 7.85 8.82 -12.94
CA PHE A 129 7.90 7.37 -12.85
C PHE A 129 7.56 6.95 -11.42
N MET A 130 6.75 5.92 -11.29
CA MET A 130 6.45 5.27 -10.01
C MET A 130 6.76 3.80 -10.13
N GLU A 131 7.44 3.23 -9.16
CA GLU A 131 7.72 1.80 -9.07
C GLU A 131 7.18 1.25 -7.76
N ILE A 132 6.44 0.16 -7.87
CA ILE A 132 5.91 -0.61 -6.76
C ILE A 132 6.49 -2.02 -6.87
N THR A 133 7.33 -2.38 -5.91
CA THR A 133 8.03 -3.66 -5.87
C THR A 133 7.59 -4.44 -4.65
N ASN A 134 7.26 -5.72 -4.81
CA ASN A 134 6.85 -6.57 -3.70
C ASN A 134 7.38 -8.00 -3.82
N SER A 135 7.50 -8.66 -2.69
CA SER A 135 7.70 -10.10 -2.63
C SER A 135 6.42 -10.85 -3.04
N PHE A 136 6.58 -12.01 -3.69
CA PHE A 136 5.47 -12.88 -4.07
C PHE A 136 5.92 -14.36 -4.15
N ASP A 137 5.00 -15.27 -4.35
CA ASP A 137 5.26 -16.73 -4.33
C ASP A 137 5.94 -17.30 -5.59
N GLY A 138 6.35 -16.43 -6.53
CA GLY A 138 7.01 -16.83 -7.76
C GLY A 138 6.06 -17.31 -8.88
N ASN A 139 4.78 -17.47 -8.59
CA ASN A 139 3.81 -17.96 -9.58
C ASN A 139 3.15 -16.80 -10.35
N VAL A 140 3.46 -16.70 -11.63
CA VAL A 140 2.83 -15.76 -12.56
C VAL A 140 2.05 -16.53 -13.61
N ILE A 141 0.74 -16.37 -13.63
CA ILE A 141 -0.09 -16.95 -14.69
C ILE A 141 -0.11 -15.99 -15.87
N ARG A 142 0.55 -16.38 -16.97
CA ARG A 142 0.48 -15.67 -18.24
C ARG A 142 -0.56 -16.33 -19.12
N LYS A 143 -1.60 -15.61 -19.51
CA LYS A 143 -2.47 -16.03 -20.62
C LYS A 143 -1.90 -15.55 -21.93
N TRP A 144 -1.94 -16.41 -22.94
CA TRP A 144 -1.64 -16.06 -24.32
C TRP A 144 -2.55 -14.87 -24.72
N GLN A 145 -1.94 -13.78 -25.20
CA GLN A 145 -2.59 -12.50 -25.54
C GLN A 145 -2.97 -11.57 -24.35
N SER A 146 -2.62 -11.88 -23.10
CA SER A 146 -2.82 -10.94 -22.01
C SER A 146 -1.56 -10.09 -21.82
N GLU A 147 -1.72 -8.77 -21.91
CA GLU A 147 -0.66 -7.79 -21.65
C GLU A 147 -0.21 -7.82 -20.18
N PHE A 148 -1.09 -8.26 -19.28
CA PHE A 148 -0.85 -8.34 -17.84
C PHE A 148 -0.96 -9.77 -17.30
N PRO A 149 -0.28 -10.06 -16.17
CA PRO A 149 -0.45 -11.32 -15.47
C PRO A 149 -1.92 -11.55 -15.06
N VAL A 150 -2.38 -12.77 -15.20
CA VAL A 150 -3.71 -13.16 -14.74
C VAL A 150 -3.60 -13.79 -13.36
N THR A 151 -4.47 -13.40 -12.44
CA THR A 151 -4.49 -13.97 -11.09
C THR A 151 -5.27 -15.30 -11.03
N ASP A 152 -4.89 -16.13 -10.04
CA ASP A 152 -5.44 -17.47 -9.79
C ASP A 152 -6.76 -17.46 -8.99
N LYS A 153 -7.49 -16.35 -8.98
CA LYS A 153 -8.73 -16.27 -8.20
C LYS A 153 -9.91 -16.92 -8.92
N ALA A 154 -10.74 -17.63 -8.14
CA ALA A 154 -11.97 -18.28 -8.61
C ALA A 154 -13.00 -17.28 -9.14
N ASP A 155 -12.92 -16.01 -8.74
CA ASP A 155 -13.82 -14.93 -9.17
C ASP A 155 -13.22 -14.18 -10.37
N LYS A 156 -13.46 -14.73 -11.56
CA LYS A 156 -12.89 -14.23 -12.82
C LYS A 156 -13.38 -12.83 -13.21
N GLU A 157 -14.53 -12.38 -12.71
CA GLU A 157 -15.12 -11.09 -13.04
C GLU A 157 -14.54 -9.92 -12.23
N ALA A 158 -14.05 -10.16 -11.00
CA ALA A 158 -13.47 -9.12 -10.15
C ALA A 158 -11.96 -8.88 -10.38
N HIS A 159 -11.29 -9.70 -11.22
CA HIS A 159 -9.84 -9.73 -11.36
C HIS A 159 -9.38 -9.40 -12.77
N GLY A 160 -8.46 -8.51 -12.85
CA GLY A 160 -7.99 -7.79 -14.03
C GLY A 160 -8.41 -6.32 -13.98
N ILE A 161 -9.37 -5.98 -13.09
CA ILE A 161 -9.85 -4.60 -12.93
C ILE A 161 -8.74 -3.71 -12.38
N GLY A 162 -7.93 -4.19 -11.42
CA GLY A 162 -6.88 -3.39 -10.78
C GLY A 162 -5.83 -2.88 -11.77
N LEU A 163 -5.21 -3.77 -12.54
CA LEU A 163 -4.21 -3.38 -13.55
C LEU A 163 -4.84 -2.59 -14.70
N THR A 164 -6.08 -2.91 -15.07
CA THR A 164 -6.85 -2.14 -16.06
C THR A 164 -7.12 -0.72 -15.55
N ASN A 165 -7.49 -0.56 -14.26
CA ASN A 165 -7.68 0.75 -13.66
C ASN A 165 -6.39 1.56 -13.64
N ILE A 166 -5.25 0.93 -13.31
CA ILE A 166 -3.94 1.57 -13.36
C ILE A 166 -3.62 2.05 -14.79
N LYS A 167 -3.81 1.18 -15.79
CA LYS A 167 -3.58 1.51 -17.20
C LYS A 167 -4.47 2.66 -17.67
N ASN A 168 -5.76 2.61 -17.34
CA ASN A 168 -6.71 3.67 -17.69
C ASN A 168 -6.35 5.00 -17.02
N ALA A 169 -5.95 4.98 -15.74
CA ALA A 169 -5.52 6.19 -15.04
C ALA A 169 -4.23 6.75 -15.64
N ALA A 170 -3.25 5.89 -15.94
CA ALA A 170 -2.00 6.31 -16.60
C ALA A 170 -2.24 6.87 -18.01
N GLY A 171 -3.14 6.27 -18.76
CA GLY A 171 -3.50 6.69 -20.12
C GLY A 171 -4.00 8.13 -20.20
N LYS A 172 -4.68 8.64 -19.15
CA LYS A 172 -5.13 10.04 -19.07
C LYS A 172 -3.99 11.06 -19.13
N TYR A 173 -2.76 10.62 -18.85
CA TYR A 173 -1.54 11.44 -18.79
C TYR A 173 -0.51 10.97 -19.81
N HIS A 174 -0.96 10.42 -20.94
CA HIS A 174 -0.11 9.85 -22.00
C HIS A 174 0.97 8.92 -21.42
N GLY A 175 0.58 8.21 -20.36
CA GLY A 175 1.43 7.33 -19.60
C GLY A 175 1.32 5.87 -20.03
N GLY A 176 2.12 5.04 -19.40
CA GLY A 176 2.16 3.61 -19.62
C GLY A 176 2.40 2.83 -18.35
N VAL A 177 2.16 1.55 -18.43
CA VAL A 177 2.35 0.60 -17.34
C VAL A 177 3.15 -0.56 -17.87
N ASP A 178 4.18 -0.95 -17.14
CA ASP A 178 5.01 -2.12 -17.42
C ASP A 178 5.23 -2.92 -16.15
N TRP A 179 5.64 -4.16 -16.27
CA TRP A 179 5.92 -5.02 -15.14
C TRP A 179 7.05 -6.00 -15.44
N SER A 180 7.76 -6.36 -14.39
CA SER A 180 8.81 -7.37 -14.46
C SER A 180 8.80 -8.29 -13.24
N VAL A 181 9.42 -9.44 -13.41
CA VAL A 181 9.62 -10.43 -12.35
C VAL A 181 11.07 -10.85 -12.36
N ASP A 182 11.68 -10.80 -11.20
CA ASP A 182 12.98 -11.36 -10.93
C ASP A 182 12.91 -12.25 -9.68
N ASN A 183 13.09 -13.57 -9.84
CA ASN A 183 12.91 -14.58 -8.80
C ASN A 183 11.51 -14.45 -8.14
N LYS A 184 11.46 -14.17 -6.83
CA LYS A 184 10.21 -13.94 -6.05
C LYS A 184 9.93 -12.46 -5.82
N VAL A 185 10.36 -11.60 -6.72
CA VAL A 185 10.14 -10.15 -6.67
C VAL A 185 9.35 -9.72 -7.91
N PHE A 186 8.22 -9.09 -7.69
CA PHE A 186 7.40 -8.48 -8.72
C PHE A 186 7.58 -6.96 -8.67
N THR A 187 7.78 -6.34 -9.83
CA THR A 187 7.89 -4.89 -9.95
C THR A 187 6.87 -4.39 -10.97
N LEU A 188 6.04 -3.45 -10.55
CA LEU A 188 5.12 -2.68 -11.40
C LEU A 188 5.72 -1.29 -11.61
N SER A 189 5.88 -0.88 -12.86
CA SER A 189 6.38 0.43 -13.24
C SER A 189 5.28 1.21 -13.94
N VAL A 190 5.02 2.43 -13.48
CA VAL A 190 4.04 3.35 -14.07
C VAL A 190 4.73 4.62 -14.47
N MET A 191 4.51 5.05 -15.71
CA MET A 191 5.03 6.29 -16.25
C MET A 191 3.86 7.24 -16.55
N LEU A 192 3.98 8.50 -16.16
CA LEU A 192 2.97 9.53 -16.38
C LEU A 192 3.64 10.80 -16.90
N GLN A 193 3.02 11.48 -17.87
CA GLN A 193 3.45 12.81 -18.25
C GLN A 193 2.88 13.81 -17.25
N ASN A 194 3.76 14.62 -16.63
CA ASN A 194 3.38 15.64 -15.64
C ASN A 194 2.77 16.86 -16.34
N GLU A 195 1.54 16.72 -16.77
CA GLU A 195 0.76 17.77 -17.41
C GLU A 195 -0.69 17.73 -16.89
N ARG A 196 -1.42 18.83 -17.13
CA ARG A 196 -2.85 18.86 -16.79
C ARG A 196 -3.58 17.90 -17.73
N ARG A 197 -4.56 17.18 -17.17
CA ARG A 197 -5.46 16.32 -17.93
C ARG A 197 -6.05 17.11 -19.10
N SER A 198 -5.91 16.57 -20.31
CA SER A 198 -6.62 17.11 -21.47
C SER A 198 -8.12 16.95 -21.21
N ASN A 199 -8.86 18.05 -21.16
CA ASN A 199 -10.31 17.99 -21.14
C ASN A 199 -10.75 17.51 -22.54
N GLU A 200 -11.21 16.27 -22.63
CA GLU A 200 -12.05 15.85 -23.75
C GLU A 200 -13.46 16.39 -23.56
#